data_b521562ba9dbd2f2f17d825b082abad5
#
_entry.id   b521562ba9dbd2f2f17d825b082abad5
#
_cell.length_a   1.000
_cell.length_b   1.000
_cell.length_c   1.000
_cell.angle_alpha   90.00
_cell.angle_beta   90.00
_cell.angle_gamma   90.00
#
_symmetry.space_group_name_H-M   'P 1'
#
loop_
_entity.id
_entity.type
_entity.pdbx_description
1 polymer ?
#
loop_
_entity_poly.entity_id
_entity_poly.type
_entity_poly.pdbx_seq_one_letter_code
_entity_poly.pdbx_strand_id
1 'polypeptide(L)'
;MVPRNNASVSSAEPPHLSPPLPFRLRDDFLSAAEISFYHVLLKIVDDRYTVCPKVNLNDIFYVERPHENQAARSRIDRKHVDFLICERGSMRPLVGVELDDGSHARKERQERDAFVDSVYEKAGLPLLHFPVGFAYNLKDVSERLLPCLATGEVLPPPPGPLEGVTPPLCPACLIPLVVRTGKSGLFYGCSKFPKCRQTAVIP
;
A
#
# COMPACT_ATOMS: atom_id res chain seq x y z
N MET A 1 -59.43 -33.62 -36.74
CA MET A 1 -58.00 -33.71 -37.01
C MET A 1 -57.34 -32.54 -36.31
N VAL A 2 -56.77 -32.75 -35.14
CA VAL A 2 -56.22 -31.72 -34.29
C VAL A 2 -54.66 -31.86 -34.32
N PRO A 3 -53.87 -30.80 -34.63
CA PRO A 3 -52.42 -30.93 -34.62
C PRO A 3 -51.88 -30.96 -33.20
N ARG A 4 -51.04 -31.94 -32.91
CA ARG A 4 -50.28 -32.04 -31.65
C ARG A 4 -49.07 -31.11 -31.77
N ASN A 5 -49.03 -30.08 -30.96
CA ASN A 5 -47.83 -29.25 -30.75
C ASN A 5 -46.84 -30.02 -29.85
N ASN A 6 -45.74 -30.45 -30.42
CA ASN A 6 -44.58 -30.98 -29.69
C ASN A 6 -43.72 -29.78 -29.27
N ALA A 7 -43.91 -29.29 -28.04
CA ALA A 7 -42.98 -28.38 -27.43
C ALA A 7 -41.80 -29.20 -26.85
N SER A 8 -40.65 -29.12 -27.50
CA SER A 8 -39.39 -29.65 -26.98
C SER A 8 -38.95 -28.83 -25.75
N VAL A 9 -39.09 -29.47 -24.59
CA VAL A 9 -38.55 -28.92 -23.32
C VAL A 9 -37.03 -29.01 -23.41
N SER A 10 -36.37 -27.87 -23.60
CA SER A 10 -34.94 -27.73 -23.46
C SER A 10 -34.59 -27.99 -21.98
N SER A 11 -33.93 -29.11 -21.71
CA SER A 11 -33.31 -29.39 -20.42
C SER A 11 -32.10 -28.45 -20.24
N ALA A 12 -32.35 -27.32 -19.54
CA ALA A 12 -31.25 -26.47 -19.06
C ALA A 12 -30.40 -27.31 -18.10
N GLU A 13 -29.13 -27.52 -18.43
CA GLU A 13 -28.17 -28.10 -17.51
C GLU A 13 -28.14 -27.29 -16.21
N PRO A 14 -28.06 -27.95 -15.03
CA PRO A 14 -27.96 -27.24 -13.76
C PRO A 14 -26.66 -26.39 -13.76
N PRO A 15 -26.66 -25.19 -13.15
CA PRO A 15 -25.50 -24.33 -13.12
C PRO A 15 -24.32 -25.09 -12.53
N HIS A 16 -23.20 -25.13 -13.26
CA HIS A 16 -21.92 -25.68 -12.81
C HIS A 16 -21.54 -24.96 -11.52
N LEU A 17 -21.78 -25.58 -10.39
CA LEU A 17 -21.31 -25.13 -9.08
C LEU A 17 -19.79 -25.26 -9.09
N SER A 18 -19.11 -24.13 -9.26
CA SER A 18 -17.66 -24.07 -9.08
C SER A 18 -17.32 -24.65 -7.70
N PRO A 19 -16.23 -25.45 -7.58
CA PRO A 19 -15.83 -25.99 -6.28
C PRO A 19 -15.66 -24.84 -5.26
N PRO A 20 -15.98 -25.05 -3.99
CA PRO A 20 -15.85 -24.02 -2.96
C PRO A 20 -14.41 -23.54 -2.89
N LEU A 21 -14.23 -22.23 -2.85
CA LEU A 21 -12.89 -21.64 -2.75
C LEU A 21 -12.23 -22.07 -1.44
N PRO A 22 -10.96 -22.52 -1.45
CA PRO A 22 -10.27 -23.10 -0.28
C PRO A 22 -9.66 -22.01 0.63
N PHE A 23 -10.43 -20.96 0.95
CA PHE A 23 -9.97 -19.86 1.78
C PHE A 23 -10.73 -19.80 3.11
N ARG A 24 -9.98 -19.47 4.16
CA ARG A 24 -10.53 -19.14 5.47
C ARG A 24 -9.80 -17.93 6.03
N LEU A 25 -10.46 -17.20 6.94
CA LEU A 25 -9.82 -16.10 7.65
C LEU A 25 -8.66 -16.63 8.51
N ARG A 26 -7.56 -15.85 8.58
CA ARG A 26 -6.47 -16.12 9.54
C ARG A 26 -6.91 -15.68 10.93
N ASP A 27 -6.43 -16.38 11.95
CA ASP A 27 -6.73 -16.04 13.34
C ASP A 27 -6.05 -14.72 13.73
N ASP A 28 -4.81 -14.51 13.26
CA ASP A 28 -4.01 -13.33 13.57
C ASP A 28 -3.50 -12.67 12.29
N PHE A 29 -3.69 -11.34 12.19
CA PHE A 29 -3.11 -10.53 11.13
C PHE A 29 -1.65 -10.18 11.42
N LEU A 30 -1.35 -9.78 12.66
CA LEU A 30 -0.01 -9.48 13.17
C LEU A 30 0.43 -10.56 14.16
N SER A 31 1.70 -10.89 14.16
CA SER A 31 2.31 -11.72 15.21
C SER A 31 2.30 -10.99 16.55
N ALA A 32 2.50 -11.73 17.66
CA ALA A 32 2.54 -11.13 18.99
C ALA A 32 3.64 -10.06 19.14
N ALA A 33 4.81 -10.27 18.52
CA ALA A 33 5.89 -9.30 18.50
C ALA A 33 5.51 -8.04 17.72
N GLU A 34 4.89 -8.19 16.55
CA GLU A 34 4.43 -7.07 15.72
C GLU A 34 3.32 -6.28 16.42
N ILE A 35 2.35 -6.93 17.08
CA ILE A 35 1.31 -6.25 17.88
C ILE A 35 1.96 -5.42 19.01
N SER A 36 2.90 -6.04 19.75
CA SER A 36 3.60 -5.35 20.83
C SER A 36 4.31 -4.10 20.33
N PHE A 37 5.06 -4.21 19.23
CA PHE A 37 5.79 -3.08 18.65
C PHE A 37 4.85 -2.03 18.02
N TYR A 38 3.77 -2.46 17.40
CA TYR A 38 2.73 -1.56 16.87
C TYR A 38 2.20 -0.61 17.96
N HIS A 39 1.92 -1.13 19.15
CA HIS A 39 1.48 -0.31 20.28
C HIS A 39 2.58 0.64 20.78
N VAL A 40 3.85 0.28 20.64
CA VAL A 40 4.98 1.18 20.93
C VAL A 40 5.02 2.32 19.92
N LEU A 41 4.89 2.03 18.63
CA LEU A 41 4.84 3.04 17.59
C LEU A 41 3.67 4.02 17.81
N LEU A 42 2.47 3.52 18.10
CA LEU A 42 1.29 4.37 18.36
C LEU A 42 1.44 5.30 19.58
N LYS A 43 2.33 4.97 20.52
CA LYS A 43 2.64 5.85 21.66
C LYS A 43 3.66 6.93 21.33
N ILE A 44 4.47 6.72 20.31
CA ILE A 44 5.56 7.63 19.92
C ILE A 44 5.09 8.62 18.86
N VAL A 45 4.35 8.12 17.86
CA VAL A 45 3.84 8.96 16.77
C VAL A 45 2.61 9.76 17.22
N ASP A 46 2.56 11.01 16.81
CA ASP A 46 1.40 11.88 17.06
C ASP A 46 0.39 11.84 15.88
N ASP A 47 -0.63 12.67 15.98
CA ASP A 47 -1.72 12.75 15.00
C ASP A 47 -1.31 13.19 13.60
N ARG A 48 -0.07 13.61 13.38
CA ARG A 48 0.47 13.98 12.07
C ARG A 48 0.84 12.76 11.23
N TYR A 49 0.94 11.58 11.85
CA TYR A 49 1.44 10.38 11.21
C TYR A 49 0.44 9.22 11.28
N THR A 50 0.58 8.29 10.36
CA THR A 50 -0.18 7.05 10.29
C THR A 50 0.77 5.87 10.24
N VAL A 51 0.55 4.86 11.08
CA VAL A 51 1.31 3.60 11.08
C VAL A 51 0.56 2.57 10.25
N CYS A 52 1.13 2.14 9.16
CA CYS A 52 0.59 1.12 8.27
C CYS A 52 1.35 -0.20 8.46
N PRO A 53 0.72 -1.26 8.98
CA PRO A 53 1.39 -2.56 9.13
C PRO A 53 1.37 -3.37 7.83
N LYS A 54 2.38 -4.22 7.62
CA LYS A 54 2.45 -5.21 6.53
C LYS A 54 2.28 -4.62 5.13
N VAL A 55 3.03 -3.56 4.82
CA VAL A 55 2.93 -2.90 3.51
C VAL A 55 3.81 -3.60 2.48
N ASN A 56 3.24 -3.96 1.33
CA ASN A 56 3.99 -4.55 0.24
C ASN A 56 4.97 -3.54 -0.36
N LEU A 57 6.18 -3.97 -0.69
CA LEU A 57 7.19 -3.06 -1.24
C LEU A 57 6.82 -2.49 -2.61
N ASN A 58 5.99 -3.16 -3.41
CA ASN A 58 5.46 -2.60 -4.66
C ASN A 58 4.47 -1.45 -4.46
N ASP A 59 3.88 -1.33 -3.25
CA ASP A 59 3.00 -0.21 -2.92
C ASP A 59 3.81 1.02 -2.46
N ILE A 60 5.09 0.81 -2.07
CA ILE A 60 6.00 1.86 -1.62
C ILE A 60 6.89 2.34 -2.76
N PHE A 61 7.44 1.42 -3.56
CA PHE A 61 8.47 1.70 -4.55
C PHE A 61 8.01 1.50 -5.97
N TYR A 62 8.32 2.46 -6.82
CA TYR A 62 8.12 2.35 -8.26
C TYR A 62 9.41 1.84 -8.93
N VAL A 63 9.30 0.78 -9.71
CA VAL A 63 10.42 0.28 -10.51
C VAL A 63 10.50 1.06 -11.81
N GLU A 64 11.60 1.77 -12.01
CA GLU A 64 11.85 2.49 -13.28
C GLU A 64 11.93 1.51 -14.44
N ARG A 65 11.32 1.87 -15.59
CA ARG A 65 11.25 1.03 -16.79
C ARG A 65 10.88 -0.42 -16.48
N PRO A 66 9.68 -0.69 -15.97
CA PRO A 66 9.29 -2.01 -15.45
C PRO A 66 9.38 -3.12 -16.51
N HIS A 67 9.29 -2.79 -17.80
CA HIS A 67 9.44 -3.75 -18.90
C HIS A 67 10.90 -4.23 -19.07
N GLU A 68 11.87 -3.38 -18.79
CA GLU A 68 13.31 -3.69 -18.83
C GLU A 68 13.79 -4.33 -17.52
N ASN A 69 13.13 -4.01 -16.40
CA ASN A 69 13.54 -4.37 -15.03
C ASN A 69 12.58 -5.36 -14.36
N GLN A 70 12.07 -6.36 -15.10
CA GLN A 70 11.12 -7.35 -14.56
C GLN A 70 11.68 -8.13 -13.36
N ALA A 71 12.98 -8.45 -13.38
CA ALA A 71 13.64 -9.16 -12.28
C ALA A 71 13.61 -8.33 -10.99
N ALA A 72 13.87 -7.01 -11.05
CA ALA A 72 13.79 -6.11 -9.90
C ALA A 72 12.37 -6.05 -9.35
N ARG A 73 11.36 -5.92 -10.22
CA ARG A 73 9.95 -5.94 -9.84
C ARG A 73 9.57 -7.25 -9.14
N SER A 74 9.92 -8.40 -9.70
CA SER A 74 9.61 -9.71 -9.12
C SER A 74 10.29 -9.93 -7.76
N ARG A 75 11.43 -9.27 -7.52
CA ARG A 75 12.15 -9.37 -6.23
C ARG A 75 11.43 -8.63 -5.09
N ILE A 76 10.72 -7.53 -5.37
CA ILE A 76 9.98 -6.78 -4.35
C ILE A 76 8.52 -7.24 -4.21
N ASP A 77 7.96 -7.91 -5.23
CA ASP A 77 6.54 -8.27 -5.33
C ASP A 77 6.00 -9.08 -4.13
N ARG A 78 6.82 -9.95 -3.56
CA ARG A 78 6.47 -10.81 -2.42
C ARG A 78 7.09 -10.37 -1.10
N LYS A 79 7.57 -9.13 -1.02
CA LYS A 79 8.21 -8.58 0.17
C LYS A 79 7.33 -7.51 0.80
N HIS A 80 7.32 -7.49 2.11
CA HIS A 80 6.57 -6.53 2.91
C HIS A 80 7.50 -5.95 3.95
N VAL A 81 7.34 -4.70 4.26
CA VAL A 81 7.89 -4.07 5.46
C VAL A 81 6.91 -4.28 6.61
N ASP A 82 7.41 -4.54 7.81
CA ASP A 82 6.54 -4.79 8.96
C ASP A 82 5.68 -3.57 9.28
N PHE A 83 6.28 -2.38 9.28
CA PHE A 83 5.54 -1.12 9.43
C PHE A 83 6.08 -0.04 8.48
N LEU A 84 5.17 0.74 7.94
CA LEU A 84 5.46 1.96 7.20
C LEU A 84 4.81 3.13 7.94
N ILE A 85 5.61 4.15 8.26
CA ILE A 85 5.06 5.38 8.83
C ILE A 85 4.92 6.40 7.73
N CYS A 86 3.71 6.91 7.59
CA CYS A 86 3.34 7.89 6.58
C CYS A 86 2.87 9.20 7.21
N GLU A 87 3.02 10.28 6.49
CA GLU A 87 2.35 11.53 6.80
C GLU A 87 0.84 11.35 6.68
N ARG A 88 0.05 11.76 7.69
CA ARG A 88 -1.39 11.46 7.75
C ARG A 88 -2.18 12.12 6.64
N GLY A 89 -2.07 13.14 6.15
CA GLY A 89 -2.93 13.78 5.12
C GLY A 89 -2.66 13.27 3.72
N SER A 90 -1.39 13.09 3.39
CA SER A 90 -0.92 12.73 2.05
C SER A 90 -0.69 11.24 1.87
N MET A 91 -0.56 10.50 2.96
CA MET A 91 -0.06 9.11 3.00
C MET A 91 1.34 8.95 2.39
N ARG A 92 2.13 10.04 2.37
CA ARG A 92 3.51 9.99 1.90
C ARG A 92 4.36 9.15 2.85
N PRO A 93 5.10 8.14 2.34
CA PRO A 93 6.03 7.37 3.14
C PRO A 93 7.15 8.24 3.72
N LEU A 94 7.46 8.05 4.99
CA LEU A 94 8.50 8.78 5.72
C LEU A 94 9.61 7.85 6.23
N VAL A 95 9.25 6.67 6.74
CA VAL A 95 10.21 5.68 7.25
C VAL A 95 9.59 4.29 7.25
N GLY A 96 10.36 3.29 6.82
CA GLY A 96 10.06 1.88 7.03
C GLY A 96 10.63 1.39 8.35
N VAL A 97 10.00 0.39 8.94
CA VAL A 97 10.45 -0.28 10.16
C VAL A 97 10.32 -1.78 10.00
N GLU A 98 11.41 -2.50 10.26
CA GLU A 98 11.51 -3.96 10.27
C GLU A 98 11.81 -4.46 11.68
N LEU A 99 11.22 -5.59 12.05
CA LEU A 99 11.51 -6.32 13.28
C LEU A 99 12.41 -7.51 12.98
N ASP A 100 13.66 -7.41 13.38
CA ASP A 100 14.65 -8.45 13.14
C ASP A 100 14.52 -9.57 14.17
N ASP A 101 14.13 -10.74 13.71
CA ASP A 101 14.25 -11.98 14.48
C ASP A 101 15.71 -12.46 14.46
N GLY A 102 16.36 -12.54 15.61
CA GLY A 102 17.78 -12.90 15.78
C GLY A 102 18.24 -14.26 15.17
N SER A 103 17.35 -14.96 14.47
CA SER A 103 17.64 -16.22 13.76
C SER A 103 18.38 -16.03 12.41
N HIS A 104 19.24 -14.99 12.29
CA HIS A 104 19.93 -14.59 11.05
C HIS A 104 20.99 -15.57 10.50
N ALA A 105 21.00 -16.82 10.91
CA ALA A 105 22.06 -17.79 10.60
C ALA A 105 22.08 -18.31 9.14
N ARG A 106 21.15 -17.91 8.27
CA ARG A 106 21.11 -18.38 6.86
C ARG A 106 21.53 -17.28 5.90
N LYS A 107 22.58 -17.56 5.10
CA LYS A 107 23.13 -16.68 4.07
C LYS A 107 22.07 -16.10 3.12
N GLU A 108 21.10 -16.90 2.72
CA GLU A 108 19.99 -16.48 1.85
C GLU A 108 19.10 -15.38 2.48
N ARG A 109 18.95 -15.40 3.82
CA ARG A 109 18.21 -14.37 4.53
C ARG A 109 18.99 -13.05 4.55
N GLN A 110 20.30 -13.10 4.82
CA GLN A 110 21.16 -11.93 4.79
C GLN A 110 21.18 -11.26 3.41
N GLU A 111 21.26 -12.04 2.32
CA GLU A 111 21.21 -11.51 0.94
C GLU A 111 19.84 -10.87 0.63
N ARG A 112 18.76 -11.43 1.19
CA ARG A 112 17.42 -10.89 1.05
C ARG A 112 17.26 -9.57 1.78
N ASP A 113 17.75 -9.48 3.00
CA ASP A 113 17.63 -8.32 3.86
C ASP A 113 18.51 -7.17 3.31
N ALA A 114 19.75 -7.45 2.91
CA ALA A 114 20.63 -6.51 2.23
C ALA A 114 20.02 -5.95 0.92
N PHE A 115 19.21 -6.74 0.21
CA PHE A 115 18.51 -6.25 -0.96
C PHE A 115 17.41 -5.26 -0.60
N VAL A 116 16.63 -5.51 0.45
CA VAL A 116 15.60 -4.58 0.91
C VAL A 116 16.23 -3.27 1.35
N ASP A 117 17.31 -3.33 2.14
CA ASP A 117 18.08 -2.15 2.54
C ASP A 117 18.52 -1.31 1.35
N SER A 118 19.07 -1.98 0.31
CA SER A 118 19.52 -1.29 -0.90
C SER A 118 18.40 -0.62 -1.69
N VAL A 119 17.17 -1.15 -1.65
CA VAL A 119 16.00 -0.54 -2.28
C VAL A 119 15.61 0.73 -1.53
N TYR A 120 15.55 0.68 -0.21
CA TYR A 120 15.24 1.83 0.64
C TYR A 120 16.29 2.93 0.50
N GLU A 121 17.58 2.58 0.57
CA GLU A 121 18.71 3.51 0.36
C GLU A 121 18.63 4.19 -1.00
N LYS A 122 18.43 3.42 -2.07
CA LYS A 122 18.34 3.94 -3.45
C LYS A 122 17.14 4.88 -3.63
N ALA A 123 16.03 4.62 -2.94
CA ALA A 123 14.84 5.45 -2.98
C ALA A 123 14.94 6.68 -2.04
N GLY A 124 15.96 6.76 -1.19
CA GLY A 124 16.10 7.81 -0.19
C GLY A 124 15.06 7.77 0.93
N LEU A 125 14.46 6.59 1.16
CA LEU A 125 13.51 6.36 2.25
C LEU A 125 14.24 5.67 3.41
N PRO A 126 14.27 6.21 4.62
CA PRO A 126 14.89 5.55 5.77
C PRO A 126 14.25 4.19 6.08
N LEU A 127 15.06 3.19 6.44
CA LEU A 127 14.62 1.92 6.99
C LEU A 127 15.28 1.71 8.36
N LEU A 128 14.46 1.47 9.38
CA LEU A 128 14.92 1.23 10.74
C LEU A 128 14.70 -0.22 11.12
N HIS A 129 15.76 -0.86 11.63
CA HIS A 129 15.72 -2.23 12.13
C HIS A 129 15.66 -2.24 13.66
N PHE A 130 14.73 -3.00 14.23
CA PHE A 130 14.63 -3.22 15.67
C PHE A 130 14.64 -4.72 15.96
N PRO A 131 15.43 -5.19 16.96
CA PRO A 131 15.39 -6.59 17.32
C PRO A 131 14.02 -6.96 17.90
N VAL A 132 13.50 -8.13 17.55
CA VAL A 132 12.32 -8.69 18.21
C VAL A 132 12.58 -8.86 19.70
N GLY A 133 11.69 -8.33 20.53
CA GLY A 133 11.82 -8.39 21.99
C GLY A 133 10.47 -8.51 22.70
N PHE A 134 10.53 -8.93 23.97
CA PHE A 134 9.34 -9.01 24.84
C PHE A 134 8.89 -7.63 25.33
N ALA A 135 9.82 -6.67 25.41
CA ALA A 135 9.55 -5.28 25.80
C ALA A 135 10.47 -4.34 25.02
N TYR A 136 9.96 -3.15 24.74
CA TYR A 136 10.69 -2.10 24.03
C TYR A 136 10.77 -0.86 24.91
N ASN A 137 11.96 -0.27 24.99
CA ASN A 137 12.13 1.01 25.64
C ASN A 137 11.61 2.12 24.70
N LEU A 138 10.57 2.84 25.12
CA LEU A 138 9.99 3.93 24.34
C LEU A 138 11.02 5.01 23.98
N LYS A 139 11.95 5.31 24.88
CA LYS A 139 12.98 6.31 24.66
C LYS A 139 13.92 5.87 23.52
N ASP A 140 14.41 4.64 23.55
CA ASP A 140 15.35 4.14 22.53
C ASP A 140 14.70 4.09 21.14
N VAL A 141 13.42 3.68 21.08
CA VAL A 141 12.66 3.66 19.82
C VAL A 141 12.42 5.09 19.32
N SER A 142 12.00 6.02 20.21
CA SER A 142 11.72 7.40 19.82
C SER A 142 12.98 8.15 19.37
N GLU A 143 14.13 7.96 20.02
CA GLU A 143 15.40 8.59 19.63
C GLU A 143 15.85 8.20 18.21
N ARG A 144 15.51 6.99 17.75
CA ARG A 144 15.81 6.53 16.39
C ARG A 144 14.74 6.94 15.38
N LEU A 145 13.47 6.94 15.79
CA LEU A 145 12.33 7.16 14.90
C LEU A 145 12.08 8.66 14.62
N LEU A 146 12.05 9.49 15.65
CA LEU A 146 11.66 10.90 15.52
C LEU A 146 12.54 11.72 14.56
N PRO A 147 13.87 11.52 14.50
CA PRO A 147 14.69 12.21 13.50
C PRO A 147 14.25 11.91 12.06
N CYS A 148 13.85 10.67 11.75
CA CYS A 148 13.38 10.30 10.41
C CYS A 148 12.04 10.96 10.07
N LEU A 149 11.21 11.25 11.06
CA LEU A 149 9.93 11.94 10.86
C LEU A 149 10.12 13.47 10.73
N ALA A 150 11.15 14.03 11.36
CA ALA A 150 11.43 15.46 11.34
C ALA A 150 12.10 15.93 10.02
N THR A 151 12.83 15.05 9.33
CA THR A 151 13.53 15.36 8.07
C THR A 151 12.60 15.40 6.84
N GLY A 152 11.34 15.00 7.00
CA GLY A 152 10.35 15.25 5.97
C GLY A 152 10.22 16.77 5.79
N GLU A 153 10.82 17.35 4.73
CA GLU A 153 10.33 18.64 4.26
C GLU A 153 8.82 18.53 4.22
N VAL A 154 8.15 19.40 4.97
CA VAL A 154 6.70 19.54 4.88
C VAL A 154 6.43 20.08 3.48
N LEU A 155 6.43 19.16 2.49
CA LEU A 155 5.76 19.51 1.26
C LEU A 155 4.34 19.89 1.67
N PRO A 156 3.83 21.04 1.23
CA PRO A 156 2.47 21.41 1.53
C PRO A 156 1.61 20.18 1.23
N PRO A 157 0.67 19.80 2.11
CA PRO A 157 -0.21 18.67 1.87
C PRO A 157 -0.71 18.79 0.43
N PRO A 158 -0.80 17.68 -0.32
CA PRO A 158 -1.45 17.74 -1.61
C PRO A 158 -2.76 18.48 -1.36
N PRO A 159 -3.09 19.51 -2.15
CA PRO A 159 -4.25 20.36 -1.87
C PRO A 159 -5.40 19.41 -1.56
N GLY A 160 -5.83 19.42 -0.31
CA GLY A 160 -7.00 18.67 0.15
C GLY A 160 -8.14 19.00 -0.79
N PRO A 161 -9.26 18.27 -0.77
CA PRO A 161 -10.44 18.68 -1.53
C PRO A 161 -10.61 20.16 -1.23
N LEU A 162 -10.46 21.00 -2.27
CA LEU A 162 -10.52 22.46 -2.13
C LEU A 162 -11.76 22.76 -1.32
N GLU A 163 -11.59 23.26 -0.08
CA GLU A 163 -12.70 23.48 0.85
C GLU A 163 -13.75 24.32 0.11
N GLY A 164 -14.94 23.76 -0.08
CA GLY A 164 -16.04 24.40 -0.79
C GLY A 164 -16.12 24.14 -2.30
N VAL A 165 -15.20 23.41 -2.92
CA VAL A 165 -15.28 23.02 -4.34
C VAL A 165 -15.65 21.56 -4.47
N THR A 166 -16.89 21.28 -4.81
CA THR A 166 -17.32 19.92 -5.17
C THR A 166 -16.59 19.50 -6.45
N PRO A 167 -15.80 18.43 -6.45
CA PRO A 167 -15.09 17.99 -7.64
C PRO A 167 -16.10 17.69 -8.76
N PRO A 168 -15.84 18.13 -10.00
CA PRO A 168 -16.75 17.88 -11.10
C PRO A 168 -16.89 16.38 -11.37
N LEU A 169 -18.06 15.97 -11.87
CA LEU A 169 -18.29 14.59 -12.26
C LEU A 169 -17.60 14.27 -13.59
N CYS A 170 -17.03 13.08 -13.69
CA CYS A 170 -16.51 12.57 -14.95
C CYS A 170 -17.64 12.46 -15.98
N PRO A 171 -17.56 13.11 -17.15
CA PRO A 171 -18.64 13.08 -18.14
C PRO A 171 -18.92 11.68 -18.71
N ALA A 172 -17.92 10.79 -18.67
CA ALA A 172 -18.08 9.43 -19.19
C ALA A 172 -18.49 8.39 -18.12
N CYS A 173 -18.13 8.62 -16.83
CA CYS A 173 -18.33 7.63 -15.78
C CYS A 173 -19.32 8.08 -14.70
N LEU A 174 -19.71 9.35 -14.69
CA LEU A 174 -20.59 10.00 -13.71
C LEU A 174 -20.13 9.87 -12.25
N ILE A 175 -18.84 9.68 -12.03
CA ILE A 175 -18.20 9.61 -10.71
C ILE A 175 -17.37 10.88 -10.48
N PRO A 176 -17.15 11.31 -9.22
CA PRO A 176 -16.30 12.46 -8.93
C PRO A 176 -14.89 12.28 -9.51
N LEU A 177 -14.38 13.35 -10.15
CA LEU A 177 -12.99 13.42 -10.56
C LEU A 177 -12.09 13.61 -9.33
N VAL A 178 -10.85 13.16 -9.44
CA VAL A 178 -9.84 13.31 -8.37
C VAL A 178 -8.70 14.21 -8.83
N VAL A 179 -8.13 14.99 -7.92
CA VAL A 179 -6.97 15.84 -8.21
C VAL A 179 -5.76 14.97 -8.53
N ARG A 180 -5.05 15.32 -9.61
CA ARG A 180 -3.82 14.67 -10.06
C ARG A 180 -2.78 15.70 -10.40
N THR A 181 -1.51 15.34 -10.29
CA THR A 181 -0.37 16.16 -10.70
C THR A 181 0.09 15.74 -12.09
N GLY A 182 0.18 16.69 -13.00
CA GLY A 182 0.74 16.50 -14.35
C GLY A 182 1.96 17.40 -14.58
N LYS A 183 2.55 17.32 -15.76
CA LYS A 183 3.72 18.14 -16.15
C LYS A 183 3.45 19.65 -16.08
N SER A 184 2.20 20.05 -16.28
CA SER A 184 1.78 21.48 -16.31
C SER A 184 1.05 21.90 -15.03
N GLY A 185 1.10 21.13 -13.94
CA GLY A 185 0.44 21.43 -12.68
C GLY A 185 -0.70 20.48 -12.33
N LEU A 186 -1.58 20.91 -11.43
CA LEU A 186 -2.70 20.13 -10.93
C LEU A 186 -3.85 20.12 -11.94
N PHE A 187 -4.53 18.99 -12.06
CA PHE A 187 -5.73 18.83 -12.88
C PHE A 187 -6.67 17.79 -12.27
N TYR A 188 -7.93 17.81 -12.64
CA TYR A 188 -8.86 16.75 -12.30
C TYR A 188 -8.76 15.59 -13.29
N GLY A 189 -8.64 14.34 -12.79
CA GLY A 189 -8.61 13.14 -13.62
C GLY A 189 -9.60 12.09 -13.13
N CYS A 190 -10.11 11.24 -14.03
CA CYS A 190 -11.01 10.17 -13.65
C CYS A 190 -10.30 9.12 -12.80
N SER A 191 -10.94 8.68 -11.70
CA SER A 191 -10.40 7.64 -10.81
C SER A 191 -10.35 6.26 -11.47
N LYS A 192 -11.08 6.05 -12.58
CA LYS A 192 -11.02 4.81 -13.39
C LYS A 192 -9.86 4.81 -14.41
N PHE A 193 -8.90 5.73 -14.34
CA PHE A 193 -7.70 5.64 -15.18
C PHE A 193 -6.95 4.30 -14.90
N PRO A 194 -6.42 3.60 -15.91
CA PRO A 194 -6.32 3.98 -17.34
C PRO A 194 -7.54 3.67 -18.20
N LYS A 195 -8.59 3.04 -17.66
CA LYS A 195 -9.80 2.65 -18.41
C LYS A 195 -10.60 3.89 -18.87
N CYS A 196 -10.60 4.95 -18.09
CA CYS A 196 -11.18 6.25 -18.45
C CYS A 196 -10.11 7.33 -18.35
N ARG A 197 -9.94 8.12 -19.43
CA ARG A 197 -8.89 9.16 -19.54
C ARG A 197 -9.45 10.59 -19.47
N GLN A 198 -10.68 10.75 -18.99
CA GLN A 198 -11.30 12.08 -18.88
C GLN A 198 -10.57 12.92 -17.83
N THR A 199 -10.31 14.18 -18.19
CA THR A 199 -9.66 15.18 -17.35
C THR A 199 -10.43 16.49 -17.39
N ALA A 200 -10.27 17.33 -16.36
CA ALA A 200 -10.77 18.68 -16.31
C ALA A 200 -9.74 19.62 -15.65
N VAL A 201 -9.76 20.87 -16.02
CA VAL A 201 -8.90 21.90 -15.43
C VAL A 201 -9.42 22.23 -14.03
N ILE A 202 -8.51 22.49 -13.09
CA ILE A 202 -8.85 23.10 -11.80
C ILE A 202 -8.97 24.60 -12.03
N PRO A 203 -10.12 25.22 -11.72
CA PRO A 203 -10.33 26.65 -11.94
C PRO A 203 -9.40 27.51 -11.08
#